data_71b257b1c892ab49a51c17e023662e86
#
_entry.id   71b257b1c892ab49a51c17e023662e86
#
_cell.length_a   1.000
_cell.length_b   1.000
_cell.length_c   1.000
_cell.angle_alpha   90.00
_cell.angle_beta   90.00
_cell.angle_gamma   90.00
#
_symmetry.space_group_name_H-M   'P 1'
#
loop_
_entity.id
_entity.type
_entity.pdbx_description
1 polymer ?
#
loop_
_entity_poly.entity_id
_entity_poly.type
_entity_poly.pdbx_seq_one_letter_code
_entity_poly.pdbx_strand_id
1 'polypeptide(L)'
;MNEVLKCLKERRSVRKYRPEQIKDSELEQILEAGMYAPTGMGMQSPIMVVVQDQETIRELSRLNAGVMGVTSDPFYGAPTVVIVLADRNRGTCVEDGSLV
;
A
#
# COMPACT_ATOMS: atom_id res chain seq x y z
N MET A 1 13.14 -7.06 -24.44
CA MET A 1 12.52 -7.36 -23.12
C MET A 1 11.17 -6.69 -23.07
N ASN A 2 10.12 -7.38 -22.62
CA ASN A 2 8.81 -6.75 -22.54
C ASN A 2 8.72 -5.80 -21.33
N GLU A 3 7.73 -4.92 -21.36
CA GLU A 3 7.56 -3.88 -20.34
C GLU A 3 7.36 -4.45 -18.91
N VAL A 4 6.68 -5.58 -18.78
CA VAL A 4 6.44 -6.21 -17.47
C VAL A 4 7.76 -6.66 -16.85
N LEU A 5 8.59 -7.38 -17.61
CA LEU A 5 9.90 -7.83 -17.12
C LEU A 5 10.80 -6.65 -16.80
N LYS A 6 10.75 -5.61 -17.60
CA LYS A 6 11.52 -4.38 -17.38
C LYS A 6 11.14 -3.74 -16.04
N CYS A 7 9.84 -3.56 -15.79
CA CYS A 7 9.35 -3.01 -14.54
C CYS A 7 9.78 -3.83 -13.33
N LEU A 8 9.69 -5.15 -13.42
CA LEU A 8 10.11 -6.04 -12.33
C LEU A 8 11.59 -5.89 -12.00
N LYS A 9 12.43 -5.77 -13.02
CA LYS A 9 13.89 -5.65 -12.85
C LYS A 9 14.33 -4.26 -12.39
N GLU A 10 13.66 -3.22 -12.86
CA GLU A 10 14.04 -1.84 -12.59
C GLU A 10 13.45 -1.28 -11.30
N ARG A 11 12.47 -1.97 -10.71
CA ARG A 11 11.86 -1.54 -9.45
C ARG A 11 12.91 -1.35 -8.37
N ARG A 12 12.76 -0.29 -7.61
CA ARG A 12 13.57 -0.04 -6.40
C ARG A 12 12.65 0.33 -5.24
N SER A 13 13.11 0.06 -4.04
CA SER A 13 12.42 0.53 -2.84
C SER A 13 12.60 2.03 -2.71
N VAL A 14 11.50 2.75 -2.66
CA VAL A 14 11.52 4.22 -2.55
C VAL A 14 11.30 4.59 -1.09
N ARG A 15 12.22 5.39 -0.54
CA ARG A 15 12.17 5.84 0.86
C ARG A 15 12.22 7.36 0.98
N LYS A 16 11.89 8.06 -0.07
CA LYS A 16 11.77 9.52 -0.08
C LYS A 16 10.70 9.87 -1.10
N TYR A 17 9.68 10.58 -0.67
CA TYR A 17 8.53 10.91 -1.50
C TYR A 17 8.45 12.42 -1.73
N ARG A 18 7.85 12.81 -2.86
CA ARG A 18 7.57 14.20 -3.15
C ARG A 18 6.48 14.71 -2.21
N PRO A 19 6.50 16.00 -1.83
CA PRO A 19 5.44 16.55 -0.98
C PRO A 19 4.11 16.73 -1.72
N GLU A 20 4.15 16.79 -3.07
CA GLU A 20 2.95 16.95 -3.86
C GLU A 20 2.05 15.72 -3.79
N GLN A 21 0.75 15.95 -3.68
CA GLN A 21 -0.22 14.86 -3.65
C GLN A 21 -0.34 14.21 -5.03
N ILE A 22 -0.53 12.90 -5.04
CA ILE A 22 -0.81 12.14 -6.26
C ILE A 22 -2.12 12.64 -6.89
N LYS A 23 -2.18 12.64 -8.21
CA LYS A 23 -3.41 12.98 -8.93
C LYS A 23 -4.46 11.90 -8.71
N ASP A 24 -5.72 12.31 -8.61
CA ASP A 24 -6.82 11.36 -8.40
C ASP A 24 -6.87 10.28 -9.49
N SER A 25 -6.64 10.66 -10.74
CA SER A 25 -6.61 9.72 -11.87
C SER A 25 -5.51 8.67 -11.74
N GLU A 26 -4.35 9.06 -11.22
CA GLU A 26 -3.24 8.15 -10.98
C GLU A 26 -3.54 7.21 -9.82
N LEU A 27 -4.10 7.75 -8.74
CA LEU A 27 -4.50 6.95 -7.58
C LEU A 27 -5.55 5.91 -7.97
N GLU A 28 -6.54 6.29 -8.77
CA GLU A 28 -7.57 5.37 -9.26
C GLU A 28 -6.97 4.20 -10.04
N GLN A 29 -5.96 4.45 -10.87
CA GLN A 29 -5.26 3.41 -11.63
C GLN A 29 -4.52 2.43 -10.69
N ILE A 30 -3.88 2.96 -9.66
CA ILE A 30 -3.18 2.15 -8.66
C ILE A 30 -4.16 1.24 -7.91
N LEU A 31 -5.28 1.81 -7.47
CA LEU A 31 -6.31 1.06 -6.75
C LEU A 31 -6.95 0.00 -7.64
N GLU A 32 -7.21 0.33 -8.89
CA GLU A 32 -7.73 -0.62 -9.87
C GLU A 32 -6.78 -1.81 -10.03
N ALA A 33 -5.48 -1.54 -10.18
CA ALA A 33 -4.47 -2.59 -10.29
C ALA A 33 -4.50 -3.52 -9.07
N GLY A 34 -4.63 -2.96 -7.87
CA GLY A 34 -4.73 -3.75 -6.64
C GLY A 34 -5.98 -4.63 -6.59
N MET A 35 -7.09 -4.14 -7.14
CA MET A 35 -8.36 -4.90 -7.19
C MET A 35 -8.29 -6.13 -8.08
N TYR A 36 -7.35 -6.18 -9.03
CA TYR A 36 -7.15 -7.32 -9.92
C TYR A 36 -6.17 -8.34 -9.38
N ALA A 37 -5.63 -8.14 -8.18
CA ALA A 37 -4.74 -9.13 -7.56
C ALA A 37 -5.50 -10.44 -7.29
N PRO A 38 -4.87 -11.59 -7.53
CA PRO A 38 -5.52 -12.88 -7.26
C PRO A 38 -5.69 -13.12 -5.76
N THR A 39 -6.74 -13.86 -5.42
CA THR A 39 -7.03 -14.23 -4.03
C THR A 39 -7.39 -15.70 -3.95
N GLY A 40 -7.26 -16.28 -2.76
CA GLY A 40 -7.65 -17.67 -2.52
C GLY A 40 -9.12 -17.89 -2.87
N MET A 41 -9.40 -18.87 -3.72
CA MET A 41 -10.73 -19.22 -4.20
C MET A 41 -11.48 -18.06 -4.90
N GLY A 42 -10.75 -17.02 -5.31
CA GLY A 42 -11.35 -15.89 -6.01
C GLY A 42 -12.32 -15.05 -5.17
N MET A 43 -12.21 -15.11 -3.85
CA MET A 43 -13.17 -14.45 -2.95
C MET A 43 -13.00 -12.93 -2.88
N GLN A 44 -11.87 -12.39 -3.32
CA GLN A 44 -11.58 -10.95 -3.36
C GLN A 44 -11.86 -10.25 -2.02
N SER A 45 -11.43 -10.88 -0.91
CA SER A 45 -11.71 -10.40 0.43
C SER A 45 -10.89 -9.18 0.89
N PRO A 46 -9.66 -8.94 0.38
CA PRO A 46 -8.90 -7.75 0.81
C PRO A 46 -9.59 -6.45 0.43
N ILE A 47 -9.47 -5.45 1.28
CA ILE A 47 -9.95 -4.09 1.01
C ILE A 47 -8.80 -3.12 1.14
N MET A 48 -8.89 -2.00 0.43
CA MET A 48 -7.91 -0.92 0.50
C MET A 48 -8.54 0.32 1.13
N VAL A 49 -7.83 0.91 2.08
CA VAL A 49 -8.22 2.16 2.71
C VAL A 49 -7.18 3.21 2.34
N VAL A 50 -7.62 4.28 1.67
CA VAL A 50 -6.74 5.37 1.24
C VAL A 50 -6.79 6.48 2.29
N VAL A 51 -5.62 6.90 2.76
CA VAL A 51 -5.50 7.97 3.74
C VAL A 51 -4.66 9.09 3.14
N GLN A 52 -5.24 10.28 3.04
CA GLN A 52 -4.57 11.48 2.52
C GLN A 52 -4.60 12.66 3.49
N ASP A 53 -5.32 12.52 4.60
CA ASP A 53 -5.35 13.52 5.65
C ASP A 53 -4.04 13.52 6.43
N GLN A 54 -3.35 14.65 6.46
CA GLN A 54 -2.02 14.76 7.04
C GLN A 54 -1.97 14.44 8.54
N GLU A 55 -2.98 14.86 9.28
CA GLU A 55 -3.04 14.58 10.71
C GLU A 55 -3.24 13.09 10.98
N THR A 56 -4.10 12.44 10.19
CA THR A 56 -4.34 11.01 10.29
C THR A 56 -3.07 10.23 9.93
N ILE A 57 -2.37 10.64 8.87
CA ILE A 57 -1.12 9.99 8.47
C ILE A 57 -0.07 10.12 9.59
N ARG A 58 0.05 11.29 10.21
CA ARG A 58 0.99 11.49 11.32
C ARG A 58 0.66 10.60 12.51
N GLU A 59 -0.62 10.45 12.83
CA GLU A 59 -1.04 9.56 13.93
C GLU A 59 -0.76 8.09 13.60
N LEU A 60 -1.05 7.66 12.39
CA LEU A 60 -0.73 6.30 11.94
C LEU A 60 0.78 6.06 11.94
N SER A 61 1.56 7.04 11.52
CA SER A 61 3.03 6.97 11.55
C SER A 61 3.54 6.80 12.97
N ARG A 62 3.01 7.58 13.91
CA ARG A 62 3.37 7.50 15.32
C ARG A 62 3.06 6.12 15.91
N LEU A 63 1.88 5.61 15.63
CA LEU A 63 1.45 4.29 16.13
C LEU A 63 2.32 3.17 15.54
N ASN A 64 2.58 3.25 14.24
CA ASN A 64 3.39 2.24 13.55
C ASN A 64 4.85 2.28 14.02
N ALA A 65 5.41 3.46 14.20
CA ALA A 65 6.75 3.63 14.75
C ALA A 65 6.85 3.06 16.17
N GLY A 66 5.80 3.22 16.97
CA GLY A 66 5.73 2.64 18.31
C GLY A 66 5.79 1.11 18.28
N VAL A 67 5.08 0.48 17.36
CA VAL A 67 5.12 -0.98 17.17
C VAL A 67 6.50 -1.44 16.73
N MET A 68 7.16 -0.68 15.83
CA MET A 68 8.50 -1.00 15.33
C MET A 68 9.61 -0.70 16.34
N GLY A 69 9.32 0.05 17.40
CA GLY A 69 10.31 0.47 18.38
C GLY A 69 11.27 1.54 17.87
N VAL A 70 10.84 2.37 16.92
CA VAL A 70 11.63 3.46 16.35
C VAL A 70 10.94 4.81 16.53
N THR A 71 11.70 5.90 16.33
CA THR A 71 11.19 7.27 16.44
C THR A 71 11.07 7.94 15.06
N SER A 72 11.56 7.31 14.00
CA SER A 72 11.49 7.82 12.64
C SER A 72 10.10 7.62 12.05
N ASP A 73 9.83 8.31 10.94
CA ASP A 73 8.58 8.15 10.18
C ASP A 73 8.69 6.92 9.27
N PRO A 74 7.96 5.81 9.57
CA PRO A 74 8.02 4.62 8.72
C PRO A 74 7.40 4.81 7.35
N PHE A 75 6.67 5.91 7.11
CA PHE A 75 6.07 6.22 5.80
C PHE A 75 6.91 7.20 4.99
N TYR A 76 8.07 7.62 5.51
CA TYR A 76 9.03 8.47 4.79
C TYR A 76 8.41 9.75 4.21
N GLY A 77 7.45 10.34 4.92
CA GLY A 77 6.79 11.57 4.50
C GLY A 77 5.82 11.42 3.33
N ALA A 78 5.37 10.20 3.03
CA ALA A 78 4.43 9.98 1.93
C ALA A 78 3.13 10.76 2.14
N PRO A 79 2.64 11.51 1.14
CA PRO A 79 1.39 12.27 1.27
C PRO A 79 0.13 11.41 1.13
N THR A 80 0.25 10.20 0.61
CA THR A 80 -0.84 9.22 0.53
C THR A 80 -0.35 7.89 1.10
N VAL A 81 -1.18 7.28 1.94
CA VAL A 81 -0.94 5.94 2.49
C VAL A 81 -2.11 5.05 2.11
N VAL A 82 -1.83 3.88 1.58
CA VAL A 82 -2.85 2.87 1.27
C VAL A 82 -2.69 1.73 2.28
N ILE A 83 -3.75 1.46 3.02
CA ILE A 83 -3.79 0.39 4.00
C ILE A 83 -4.54 -0.78 3.37
N VAL A 84 -3.90 -1.94 3.31
CA VAL A 84 -4.53 -3.16 2.79
C VAL A 84 -4.97 -4.01 3.99
N LEU A 85 -6.26 -4.31 4.05
CA LEU A 85 -6.84 -5.14 5.10
C LEU A 85 -7.29 -6.46 4.50
N ALA A 86 -6.92 -7.56 5.12
CA ALA A 86 -7.30 -8.90 4.69
C ALA A 86 -8.16 -9.57 5.76
N ASP A 87 -9.09 -10.42 5.32
CA ASP A 87 -10.00 -11.12 6.23
C ASP A 87 -9.27 -12.25 6.94
N ARG A 88 -9.12 -12.14 8.25
CA ARG A 88 -8.45 -13.13 9.10
C ARG A 88 -9.10 -14.51 9.06
N ASN A 89 -10.37 -14.59 8.69
CA ASN A 89 -11.08 -15.85 8.58
C ASN A 89 -10.76 -16.62 7.30
N ARG A 90 -10.03 -15.99 6.38
CA ARG A 90 -9.55 -16.65 5.15
C ARG A 90 -8.19 -17.29 5.42
N GLY A 91 -8.04 -18.56 5.06
CA GLY A 91 -6.77 -19.27 5.24
C GLY A 91 -5.61 -18.65 4.46
N THR A 92 -5.90 -17.91 3.39
CA THR A 92 -4.91 -17.25 2.52
C THR A 92 -4.83 -15.75 2.76
N CYS A 93 -5.24 -15.25 3.94
CA CYS A 93 -5.35 -13.81 4.19
C CYS A 93 -4.02 -13.07 4.01
N VAL A 94 -2.90 -13.63 4.46
CA VAL A 94 -1.58 -13.01 4.32
C VAL A 94 -1.18 -12.93 2.85
N GLU A 95 -1.34 -14.01 2.11
CA GLU A 95 -1.02 -14.08 0.68
C GLU A 95 -1.93 -13.14 -0.10
N ASP A 96 -3.23 -13.14 0.17
CA ASP A 96 -4.21 -12.28 -0.50
C ASP A 96 -3.86 -10.80 -0.30
N GLY A 97 -3.60 -10.37 0.92
CA GLY A 97 -3.24 -8.99 1.23
C GLY A 97 -1.89 -8.60 0.65
N SER A 98 -0.93 -9.52 0.63
CA SER A 98 0.42 -9.24 0.13
C SER A 98 0.46 -9.04 -1.39
N LEU A 99 -0.47 -9.64 -2.13
CA LEU A 99 -0.52 -9.53 -3.59
C LEU A 99 -1.21 -8.24 -4.06
N VAL A 100 -2.01 -7.62 -3.22
CA VAL A 100 -2.62 -6.34 -3.53
C VAL A 100 -1.59 -5.22 -3.58
#